data_609b11b136f00d7f941cb950b946c5d0
#
_entry.id   609b11b136f00d7f941cb950b946c5d0
#
_cell.length_a   1.000
_cell.length_b   1.000
_cell.length_c   1.000
_cell.angle_alpha   90.00
_cell.angle_beta   90.00
_cell.angle_gamma   90.00
#
_symmetry.space_group_name_H-M   'P 1'
#
loop_
_entity.id
_entity.type
_entity.pdbx_description
1 polymer ?
#
loop_
_entity_poly.entity_id
_entity_poly.type
_entity_poly.pdbx_seq_one_letter_code
_entity_poly.pdbx_strand_id
1 'polypeptide(L)'
;MAEEFKKRQEEIQRMVLDFELKVKNDLDFYYDSESYEKIVKWYIDNHKFKFGMKAVEIALSQHKFSSDLLIQKANIMIALQNFSDALLSLEKAHSLNPTDDNIFILIGQVKIILGDFRGAIKILKKALNISNNRDEINYQIGLAYKAKKDLSNASIFFKKTIEINIKHVDSYNN
;
A
#
# COMPACT_ATOMS: atom_id res chain seq x y z
N MET A 1 -25.29 -6.08 -9.98
CA MET A 1 -24.22 -5.91 -8.97
C MET A 1 -23.66 -7.23 -8.45
N ALA A 2 -24.41 -8.10 -7.76
CA ALA A 2 -23.86 -9.38 -7.23
C ALA A 2 -23.36 -10.33 -8.34
N GLU A 3 -24.07 -10.43 -9.44
CA GLU A 3 -23.71 -11.30 -10.58
C GLU A 3 -22.49 -10.78 -11.35
N GLU A 4 -22.35 -9.47 -11.53
CA GLU A 4 -21.15 -8.84 -12.12
C GLU A 4 -19.92 -9.02 -11.22
N PHE A 5 -20.08 -8.85 -9.91
CA PHE A 5 -19.01 -9.09 -8.95
C PHE A 5 -18.51 -10.55 -9.02
N LYS A 6 -19.44 -11.52 -9.03
CA LYS A 6 -19.10 -12.94 -9.16
C LYS A 6 -18.36 -13.23 -10.48
N LYS A 7 -18.84 -12.70 -11.58
CA LYS A 7 -18.23 -12.85 -12.90
C LYS A 7 -16.81 -12.30 -12.95
N ARG A 8 -16.58 -11.13 -12.34
CA ARG A 8 -15.24 -10.52 -12.23
C ARG A 8 -14.30 -11.36 -11.35
N GLN A 9 -14.78 -11.95 -10.27
CA GLN A 9 -13.97 -12.84 -9.42
C GLN A 9 -13.59 -14.13 -10.17
N GLU A 10 -14.51 -14.72 -10.93
CA GLU A 10 -14.23 -15.89 -11.75
C GLU A 10 -13.19 -15.59 -12.85
N GLU A 11 -13.25 -14.41 -13.45
CA GLU A 11 -12.28 -13.96 -14.46
C GLU A 11 -10.87 -13.84 -13.85
N ILE A 12 -10.74 -13.17 -12.71
CA ILE A 12 -9.45 -13.03 -12.00
C ILE A 12 -8.91 -14.41 -11.62
N GLN A 13 -9.77 -15.31 -11.13
CA GLN A 13 -9.33 -16.66 -10.77
C GLN A 13 -8.81 -17.45 -11.98
N ARG A 14 -9.42 -17.29 -13.15
CA ARG A 14 -8.93 -17.90 -14.42
C ARG A 14 -7.56 -17.32 -14.80
N MET A 15 -7.37 -16.00 -14.66
CA MET A 15 -6.09 -15.36 -14.93
C MET A 15 -4.98 -15.90 -14.00
N VAL A 16 -5.29 -16.10 -12.72
CA VAL A 16 -4.34 -16.66 -11.74
C VAL A 16 -3.98 -18.11 -12.11
N LEU A 17 -4.96 -18.95 -12.47
CA LEU A 17 -4.70 -20.33 -12.89
C LEU A 17 -3.85 -20.39 -14.16
N ASP A 18 -4.12 -19.55 -15.15
CA ASP A 18 -3.32 -19.44 -16.38
C ASP A 18 -1.88 -19.01 -16.06
N PHE A 19 -1.72 -18.01 -15.19
CA PHE A 19 -0.42 -17.57 -14.71
C PHE A 19 0.35 -18.71 -14.01
N GLU A 20 -0.30 -19.43 -13.09
CA GLU A 20 0.32 -20.57 -12.38
C GLU A 20 0.77 -21.68 -13.32
N LEU A 21 -0.05 -22.00 -14.33
CA LEU A 21 0.28 -23.00 -15.35
C LEU A 21 1.49 -22.57 -16.19
N LYS A 22 1.54 -21.31 -16.62
CA LYS A 22 2.68 -20.78 -17.40
C LYS A 22 3.97 -20.78 -16.61
N VAL A 23 3.92 -20.31 -15.36
CA VAL A 23 5.08 -20.32 -14.45
C VAL A 23 5.55 -21.74 -14.14
N LYS A 24 4.62 -22.68 -13.92
CA LYS A 24 4.95 -24.09 -13.61
C LYS A 24 5.64 -24.80 -14.78
N ASN A 25 5.23 -24.49 -16.00
CA ASN A 25 5.74 -25.13 -17.22
C ASN A 25 6.89 -24.34 -17.87
N ASP A 26 7.40 -23.31 -17.20
CA ASP A 26 8.50 -22.45 -17.68
C ASP A 26 8.24 -21.90 -19.11
N LEU A 27 6.97 -21.53 -19.36
CA LEU A 27 6.57 -20.97 -20.64
C LEU A 27 6.99 -19.50 -20.72
N ASP A 28 7.31 -19.05 -21.92
CA ASP A 28 7.46 -17.62 -22.19
C ASP A 28 6.07 -16.97 -22.30
N PHE A 29 5.84 -15.88 -21.55
CA PHE A 29 4.56 -15.17 -21.51
C PHE A 29 4.73 -13.71 -21.14
N TYR A 30 3.74 -12.92 -21.52
CA TYR A 30 3.62 -11.53 -21.20
C TYR A 30 2.18 -11.23 -20.77
N TYR A 31 2.02 -10.44 -19.70
CA TYR A 31 0.77 -9.82 -19.35
C TYR A 31 0.98 -8.30 -19.25
N ASP A 32 -0.08 -7.52 -19.52
CA ASP A 32 -0.08 -6.08 -19.23
C ASP A 32 -0.02 -5.81 -17.72
N SER A 33 0.33 -4.58 -17.34
CA SER A 33 0.49 -4.19 -15.94
C SER A 33 -0.79 -4.40 -15.13
N GLU A 34 -1.95 -4.06 -15.70
CA GLU A 34 -3.26 -4.18 -15.03
C GLU A 34 -3.60 -5.65 -14.72
N SER A 35 -3.30 -6.56 -15.65
CA SER A 35 -3.48 -7.99 -15.45
C SER A 35 -2.60 -8.51 -14.31
N TYR A 36 -1.33 -8.11 -14.26
CA TYR A 36 -0.45 -8.45 -13.15
C TYR A 36 -0.95 -7.88 -11.82
N GLU A 37 -1.40 -6.64 -11.79
CA GLU A 37 -1.95 -6.01 -10.58
C GLU A 37 -3.14 -6.80 -10.02
N LYS A 38 -4.04 -7.29 -10.89
CA LYS A 38 -5.16 -8.15 -10.50
C LYS A 38 -4.68 -9.49 -9.93
N ILE A 39 -3.70 -10.13 -10.58
CA ILE A 39 -3.12 -11.40 -10.14
C ILE A 39 -2.44 -11.24 -8.77
N VAL A 40 -1.58 -10.24 -8.62
CA VAL A 40 -0.85 -9.98 -7.38
C VAL A 40 -1.81 -9.62 -6.25
N LYS A 41 -2.80 -8.75 -6.54
CA LYS A 41 -3.84 -8.39 -5.58
C LYS A 41 -4.63 -9.62 -5.11
N TRP A 42 -4.98 -10.52 -6.03
CA TRP A 42 -5.66 -11.76 -5.67
C TRP A 42 -4.84 -12.60 -4.68
N TYR A 43 -3.52 -12.71 -4.87
CA TYR A 43 -2.65 -13.42 -3.92
C TYR A 43 -2.59 -12.73 -2.56
N ILE A 44 -2.56 -11.39 -2.53
CA ILE A 44 -2.57 -10.61 -1.29
C ILE A 44 -3.88 -10.84 -0.54
N ASP A 45 -5.02 -10.71 -1.22
CA ASP A 45 -6.37 -10.85 -0.65
C ASP A 45 -6.62 -12.30 -0.12
N ASN A 46 -5.95 -13.30 -0.70
CA ASN A 46 -6.00 -14.70 -0.25
C ASN A 46 -4.84 -15.10 0.67
N HIS A 47 -4.07 -14.15 1.19
CA HIS A 47 -2.91 -14.37 2.08
C HIS A 47 -1.83 -15.31 1.52
N LYS A 48 -1.75 -15.47 0.20
CA LYS A 48 -0.75 -16.30 -0.50
C LYS A 48 0.51 -15.48 -0.80
N PHE A 49 1.11 -14.86 0.20
CA PHE A 49 2.17 -13.86 0.04
C PHE A 49 3.41 -14.37 -0.71
N LYS A 50 3.79 -15.65 -0.56
CA LYS A 50 4.93 -16.23 -1.30
C LYS A 50 4.68 -16.27 -2.80
N PHE A 51 3.48 -16.64 -3.22
CA PHE A 51 3.08 -16.66 -4.63
C PHE A 51 2.92 -15.23 -5.15
N GLY A 52 2.32 -14.34 -4.36
CA GLY A 52 2.22 -12.92 -4.68
C GLY A 52 3.58 -12.26 -4.89
N MET A 53 4.59 -12.60 -4.06
CA MET A 53 5.95 -12.10 -4.24
C MET A 53 6.54 -12.57 -5.57
N LYS A 54 6.42 -13.86 -5.91
CA LYS A 54 6.89 -14.37 -7.19
C LYS A 54 6.18 -13.68 -8.37
N ALA A 55 4.87 -13.50 -8.26
CA ALA A 55 4.09 -12.84 -9.30
C ALA A 55 4.51 -11.39 -9.52
N VAL A 56 4.69 -10.62 -8.44
CA VAL A 56 5.10 -9.21 -8.54
C VAL A 56 6.55 -9.06 -9.02
N GLU A 57 7.44 -10.01 -8.74
CA GLU A 57 8.81 -9.99 -9.26
C GLU A 57 8.84 -10.24 -10.76
N ILE A 58 8.07 -11.21 -11.25
CA ILE A 58 7.90 -11.43 -12.69
C ILE A 58 7.27 -10.19 -13.34
N ALA A 59 6.21 -9.64 -12.76
CA ALA A 59 5.57 -8.43 -13.23
C ALA A 59 6.56 -7.25 -13.35
N LEU A 60 7.37 -7.01 -12.32
CA LEU A 60 8.37 -5.94 -12.31
C LEU A 60 9.54 -6.20 -13.26
N SER A 61 9.81 -7.45 -13.66
CA SER A 61 10.80 -7.74 -14.72
C SER A 61 10.32 -7.25 -16.08
N GLN A 62 9.01 -7.29 -16.32
CA GLN A 62 8.36 -6.85 -17.57
C GLN A 62 7.94 -5.38 -17.51
N HIS A 63 7.54 -4.87 -16.34
CA HIS A 63 7.02 -3.50 -16.10
C HIS A 63 7.83 -2.78 -15.02
N LYS A 64 9.10 -2.49 -15.29
CA LYS A 64 10.08 -1.96 -14.33
C LYS A 64 9.70 -0.63 -13.67
N PHE A 65 8.84 0.15 -14.32
CA PHE A 65 8.46 1.50 -13.91
C PHE A 65 7.00 1.61 -13.45
N SER A 66 6.36 0.49 -13.08
CA SER A 66 5.02 0.52 -12.48
C SER A 66 5.11 0.85 -11.00
N SER A 67 4.59 2.03 -10.62
CA SER A 67 4.44 2.44 -9.20
C SER A 67 3.49 1.51 -8.46
N ASP A 68 2.41 1.07 -9.11
CA ASP A 68 1.38 0.23 -8.51
C ASP A 68 1.89 -1.16 -8.16
N LEU A 69 2.69 -1.78 -9.04
CA LEU A 69 3.36 -3.05 -8.75
C LEU A 69 4.38 -2.92 -7.60
N LEU A 70 5.08 -1.78 -7.52
CA LEU A 70 6.00 -1.52 -6.40
C LEU A 70 5.25 -1.34 -5.07
N ILE A 71 4.08 -0.69 -5.10
CA ILE A 71 3.19 -0.58 -3.93
C ILE A 71 2.69 -1.97 -3.51
N GLN A 72 2.24 -2.80 -4.45
CA GLN A 72 1.80 -4.16 -4.14
C GLN A 72 2.94 -5.02 -3.58
N LYS A 73 4.17 -4.89 -4.12
CA LYS A 73 5.36 -5.53 -3.55
C LYS A 73 5.60 -5.10 -2.11
N ALA A 74 5.50 -3.79 -1.84
CA ALA A 74 5.65 -3.28 -0.48
C ALA A 74 4.56 -3.81 0.46
N ASN A 75 3.31 -3.90 0.02
CA ASN A 75 2.21 -4.47 0.82
C ASN A 75 2.47 -5.94 1.20
N ILE A 76 3.00 -6.75 0.27
CA ILE A 76 3.41 -8.12 0.57
C ILE A 76 4.55 -8.13 1.60
N MET A 77 5.54 -7.25 1.44
CA MET A 77 6.67 -7.14 2.36
C MET A 77 6.23 -6.70 3.77
N ILE A 78 5.27 -5.77 3.86
CA ILE A 78 4.67 -5.34 5.13
C ILE A 78 3.96 -6.53 5.79
N ALA A 79 3.17 -7.30 5.05
CA ALA A 79 2.48 -8.49 5.56
C ALA A 79 3.46 -9.57 6.05
N LEU A 80 4.63 -9.67 5.43
CA LEU A 80 5.73 -10.55 5.82
C LEU A 80 6.65 -9.92 6.89
N GLN A 81 6.31 -8.74 7.42
CA GLN A 81 7.08 -7.97 8.42
C GLN A 81 8.49 -7.57 7.95
N ASN A 82 8.73 -7.56 6.65
CA ASN A 82 9.98 -7.08 6.06
C ASN A 82 9.89 -5.57 5.77
N PHE A 83 9.84 -4.78 6.85
CA PHE A 83 9.55 -3.36 6.77
C PHE A 83 10.66 -2.53 6.08
N SER A 84 11.92 -2.94 6.20
CA SER A 84 13.03 -2.23 5.55
C SER A 84 12.95 -2.32 4.02
N ASP A 85 12.70 -3.51 3.49
CA ASP A 85 12.58 -3.70 2.04
C ASP A 85 11.26 -3.13 1.51
N ALA A 86 10.19 -3.16 2.31
CA ALA A 86 8.95 -2.46 2.00
C ALA A 86 9.18 -0.97 1.80
N LEU A 87 9.94 -0.33 2.71
CA LEU A 87 10.30 1.08 2.60
C LEU A 87 11.07 1.38 1.32
N LEU A 88 12.06 0.56 0.96
CA LEU A 88 12.80 0.71 -0.29
C LEU A 88 11.90 0.63 -1.53
N SER A 89 10.93 -0.29 -1.53
CA SER A 89 9.96 -0.43 -2.63
C SER A 89 9.05 0.79 -2.73
N LEU A 90 8.58 1.33 -1.58
CA LEU A 90 7.75 2.52 -1.53
C LEU A 90 8.53 3.79 -1.93
N GLU A 91 9.79 3.93 -1.57
CA GLU A 91 10.62 5.04 -2.00
C GLU A 91 10.85 5.03 -3.53
N LYS A 92 11.01 3.85 -4.12
CA LYS A 92 11.02 3.72 -5.59
C LYS A 92 9.68 4.09 -6.20
N ALA A 93 8.56 3.61 -5.66
CA ALA A 93 7.23 3.99 -6.11
C ALA A 93 7.01 5.50 -6.03
N HIS A 94 7.42 6.14 -4.93
CA HIS A 94 7.35 7.59 -4.76
C HIS A 94 8.18 8.35 -5.80
N SER A 95 9.34 7.84 -6.19
CA SER A 95 10.16 8.48 -7.24
C SER A 95 9.48 8.44 -8.62
N LEU A 96 8.63 7.43 -8.88
CA LEU A 96 7.88 7.29 -10.12
C LEU A 96 6.55 8.07 -10.09
N ASN A 97 5.89 8.11 -8.96
CA ASN A 97 4.63 8.83 -8.76
C ASN A 97 4.70 9.69 -7.47
N PRO A 98 5.28 10.89 -7.54
CA PRO A 98 5.55 11.71 -6.36
C PRO A 98 4.32 12.41 -5.77
N THR A 99 3.15 12.28 -6.39
CA THR A 99 1.90 12.91 -5.97
C THR A 99 0.87 11.93 -5.42
N ASP A 100 1.17 10.65 -5.40
CA ASP A 100 0.26 9.62 -4.91
C ASP A 100 0.18 9.64 -3.37
N ASP A 101 -0.99 9.97 -2.86
CA ASP A 101 -1.29 10.07 -1.42
C ASP A 101 -1.05 8.74 -0.69
N ASN A 102 -1.42 7.63 -1.31
CA ASN A 102 -1.32 6.31 -0.73
C ASN A 102 0.15 5.94 -0.46
N ILE A 103 1.06 6.32 -1.34
CA ILE A 103 2.50 6.09 -1.14
C ILE A 103 3.01 6.84 0.10
N PHE A 104 2.61 8.09 0.28
CA PHE A 104 3.01 8.87 1.47
C PHE A 104 2.50 8.24 2.76
N ILE A 105 1.23 7.79 2.75
CA ILE A 105 0.61 7.14 3.91
C ILE A 105 1.37 5.85 4.25
N LEU A 106 1.61 4.99 3.27
CA LEU A 106 2.34 3.74 3.47
C LEU A 106 3.78 3.97 3.97
N ILE A 107 4.51 4.94 3.40
CA ILE A 107 5.84 5.31 3.89
C ILE A 107 5.76 5.78 5.34
N GLY A 108 4.77 6.61 5.66
CA GLY A 108 4.54 7.09 7.03
C GLY A 108 4.31 5.94 8.00
N GLN A 109 3.42 5.01 7.66
CA GLN A 109 3.10 3.82 8.47
C GLN A 109 4.33 2.94 8.70
N VAL A 110 5.06 2.62 7.64
CA VAL A 110 6.29 1.80 7.74
C VAL A 110 7.35 2.50 8.59
N LYS A 111 7.53 3.81 8.45
CA LYS A 111 8.46 4.58 9.29
C LYS A 111 8.06 4.60 10.76
N ILE A 112 6.76 4.66 11.08
CA ILE A 112 6.25 4.54 12.45
C ILE A 112 6.62 3.17 13.04
N ILE A 113 6.42 2.09 12.30
CA ILE A 113 6.76 0.72 12.73
C ILE A 113 8.27 0.59 12.97
N LEU A 114 9.08 1.18 12.11
CA LEU A 114 10.55 1.19 12.24
C LEU A 114 11.05 2.14 13.33
N GLY A 115 10.17 2.89 14.02
CA GLY A 115 10.55 3.86 15.06
C GLY A 115 11.06 5.20 14.54
N ASP A 116 11.08 5.41 13.22
CA ASP A 116 11.45 6.72 12.62
C ASP A 116 10.24 7.68 12.65
N PHE A 117 9.81 8.06 13.86
CA PHE A 117 8.65 8.94 14.05
C PHE A 117 8.87 10.33 13.43
N ARG A 118 10.11 10.83 13.45
CA ARG A 118 10.43 12.15 12.86
C ARG A 118 10.32 12.11 11.33
N GLY A 119 10.85 11.06 10.71
CA GLY A 119 10.74 10.84 9.27
C GLY A 119 9.30 10.65 8.83
N ALA A 120 8.51 9.87 9.59
CA ALA A 120 7.08 9.68 9.34
C ALA A 120 6.33 11.01 9.34
N ILE A 121 6.48 11.81 10.41
CA ILE A 121 5.81 13.12 10.51
C ILE A 121 6.24 14.05 9.37
N LYS A 122 7.52 14.05 9.00
CA LYS A 122 8.04 14.89 7.92
C LYS A 122 7.43 14.55 6.57
N ILE A 123 7.36 13.26 6.22
CA ILE A 123 6.82 12.81 4.92
C ILE A 123 5.30 13.04 4.86
N LEU A 124 4.57 12.73 5.94
CA LEU A 124 3.13 12.93 6.01
C LEU A 124 2.75 14.43 5.97
N LYS A 125 3.52 15.32 6.60
CA LYS A 125 3.29 16.76 6.49
C LYS A 125 3.52 17.29 5.06
N LYS A 126 4.44 16.71 4.29
CA LYS A 126 4.57 17.04 2.87
C LYS A 126 3.31 16.66 2.09
N ALA A 127 2.77 15.48 2.37
CA ALA A 127 1.56 15.00 1.73
C ALA A 127 0.35 15.92 1.98
N LEU A 128 0.22 16.53 3.16
CA LEU A 128 -0.87 17.48 3.47
C LEU A 128 -0.95 18.68 2.51
N ASN A 129 0.15 19.04 1.87
CA ASN A 129 0.19 20.19 0.96
C ASN A 129 -0.31 19.88 -0.45
N ILE A 130 -0.35 18.60 -0.81
CA ILE A 130 -0.67 18.14 -2.18
C ILE A 130 -1.89 17.23 -2.24
N SER A 131 -2.30 16.66 -1.09
CA SER A 131 -3.32 15.64 -1.00
C SER A 131 -4.71 16.22 -0.73
N ASN A 132 -5.71 15.55 -1.29
CA ASN A 132 -7.12 15.72 -0.92
C ASN A 132 -7.55 14.80 0.24
N ASN A 133 -6.76 13.76 0.56
CA ASN A 133 -7.04 12.79 1.62
C ASN A 133 -6.46 13.27 2.98
N ARG A 134 -6.84 14.50 3.35
CA ARG A 134 -6.25 15.20 4.49
C ARG A 134 -6.64 14.63 5.84
N ASP A 135 -7.79 14.00 5.96
CA ASP A 135 -8.26 13.35 7.18
C ASP A 135 -7.39 12.14 7.52
N GLU A 136 -7.18 11.22 6.57
CA GLU A 136 -6.31 10.07 6.76
C GLU A 136 -4.87 10.48 7.07
N ILE A 137 -4.33 11.48 6.35
CA ILE A 137 -2.96 11.95 6.61
C ILE A 137 -2.83 12.58 8.00
N ASN A 138 -3.81 13.38 8.46
CA ASN A 138 -3.81 13.91 9.82
C ASN A 138 -3.89 12.80 10.86
N TYR A 139 -4.71 11.77 10.62
CA TYR A 139 -4.79 10.60 11.47
C TYR A 139 -3.42 9.90 11.61
N GLN A 140 -2.75 9.64 10.50
CA GLN A 140 -1.42 9.02 10.49
C GLN A 140 -0.35 9.88 11.21
N ILE A 141 -0.41 11.21 11.07
CA ILE A 141 0.46 12.11 11.84
C ILE A 141 0.14 12.02 13.34
N GLY A 142 -1.14 11.94 13.70
CA GLY A 142 -1.56 11.73 15.09
C GLY A 142 -0.99 10.43 15.67
N LEU A 143 -1.05 9.32 14.91
CA LEU A 143 -0.45 8.04 15.29
C LEU A 143 1.07 8.14 15.47
N ALA A 144 1.77 8.85 14.57
CA ALA A 144 3.21 9.06 14.70
C ALA A 144 3.58 9.83 15.97
N TYR A 145 2.82 10.86 16.32
CA TYR A 145 3.02 11.60 17.59
C TYR A 145 2.68 10.74 18.81
N LYS A 146 1.59 9.95 18.75
CA LYS A 146 1.22 9.02 19.82
C LYS A 146 2.33 7.97 20.06
N ALA A 147 2.86 7.37 18.99
CA ALA A 147 3.95 6.41 19.08
C ALA A 147 5.23 7.05 19.65
N LYS A 148 5.47 8.33 19.35
CA LYS A 148 6.55 9.15 19.93
C LYS A 148 6.30 9.54 21.40
N LYS A 149 5.12 9.22 21.98
CA LYS A 149 4.65 9.63 23.31
C LYS A 149 4.40 11.15 23.45
N ASP A 150 4.22 11.85 22.36
CA ASP A 150 3.87 13.28 22.31
C ASP A 150 2.34 13.41 22.21
N LEU A 151 1.66 13.17 23.34
CA LEU A 151 0.20 13.11 23.38
C LEU A 151 -0.48 14.46 23.08
N SER A 152 0.19 15.56 23.39
CA SER A 152 -0.33 16.91 23.09
C SER A 152 -0.47 17.12 21.58
N ASN A 153 0.59 16.86 20.82
CA ASN A 153 0.54 16.94 19.36
C ASN A 153 -0.37 15.88 18.75
N ALA A 154 -0.39 14.65 19.27
CA ALA A 154 -1.29 13.61 18.81
C ALA A 154 -2.75 14.06 18.89
N SER A 155 -3.18 14.61 20.02
CA SER A 155 -4.54 15.12 20.21
C SER A 155 -4.92 16.22 19.20
N ILE A 156 -3.97 17.13 18.90
CA ILE A 156 -4.20 18.19 17.91
C ILE A 156 -4.50 17.58 16.51
N PHE A 157 -3.73 16.58 16.09
CA PHE A 157 -3.91 15.99 14.77
C PHE A 157 -5.14 15.08 14.70
N PHE A 158 -5.48 14.34 15.75
CA PHE A 158 -6.74 13.60 15.80
C PHE A 158 -7.96 14.52 15.75
N LYS A 159 -7.94 15.68 16.46
CA LYS A 159 -9.01 16.69 16.34
C LYS A 159 -9.17 17.18 14.90
N LYS A 160 -8.07 17.48 14.19
CA LYS A 160 -8.13 17.88 12.78
C LYS A 160 -8.73 16.78 11.89
N THR A 161 -8.46 15.51 12.18
CA THR A 161 -9.10 14.38 11.47
C THR A 161 -10.61 14.40 11.66
N ILE A 162 -11.08 14.57 12.91
CA ILE A 162 -12.51 14.63 13.25
C ILE A 162 -13.18 15.83 12.57
N GLU A 163 -12.55 16.99 12.58
CA GLU A 163 -13.07 18.22 11.95
C GLU A 163 -13.29 18.05 10.44
N ILE A 164 -12.40 17.31 9.77
CA ILE A 164 -12.50 17.08 8.32
C ILE A 164 -13.49 15.94 8.04
N ASN A 165 -13.43 14.87 8.80
CA ASN A 165 -14.24 13.68 8.59
C ASN A 165 -14.79 13.14 9.92
N ILE A 166 -15.97 13.60 10.30
CA ILE A 166 -16.64 13.20 11.55
C ILE A 166 -16.89 11.67 11.62
N LYS A 167 -16.86 10.97 10.48
CA LYS A 167 -17.03 9.51 10.40
C LYS A 167 -15.76 8.72 10.70
N HIS A 168 -14.63 9.39 10.91
CA HIS A 168 -13.37 8.72 11.20
C HIS A 168 -13.35 8.27 12.68
N VAL A 169 -14.08 7.20 12.97
CA VAL A 169 -14.40 6.68 14.32
C VAL A 169 -13.15 6.48 15.18
N ASP A 170 -12.05 6.02 14.59
CA ASP A 170 -10.80 5.75 15.33
C ASP A 170 -10.19 7.00 15.95
N SER A 171 -10.48 8.17 15.42
CA SER A 171 -10.01 9.45 15.96
C SER A 171 -10.70 9.84 17.28
N TYR A 172 -11.91 9.33 17.55
CA TYR A 172 -12.62 9.57 18.79
C TYR A 172 -12.06 8.75 19.97
N ASN A 173 -11.44 7.62 19.67
CA ASN A 173 -10.95 6.69 20.68
C ASN A 173 -9.48 6.95 21.07
N ASN A 174 -8.83 7.96 20.48
CA ASN A 174 -7.43 8.35 20.69
C ASN A 174 -7.31 9.78 21.25
#